data_7f2dad7bf2e3cb2269e736897b23e3ac
#
_entry.id   7f2dad7bf2e3cb2269e736897b23e3ac
#
_cell.length_a   1.000
_cell.length_b   1.000
_cell.length_c   1.000
_cell.angle_alpha   90.00
_cell.angle_beta   90.00
_cell.angle_gamma   90.00
#
_symmetry.space_group_name_H-M   'P 1'
#
loop_
_entity.id
_entity.type
_entity.pdbx_description
1 polymer ?
#
loop_
_entity_poly.entity_id
_entity_poly.type
_entity_poly.pdbx_seq_one_letter_code
_entity_poly.pdbx_strand_id
1 'polypeptide(L)'
;MKESLLKNVVVAATCAVIALAVSPAAFMDLQAGLVLMPLPTASDLEIEHKVVSSSDDPVELSWRALAALDYRTGEMSDQLRDLVGKPVKIPGFTVPLEDFASAATEFLLVPFVGACVHTPPPPPNQLVYVKMDEGRRAMMDGWNPVWLEGILHVEDVNSVYGSSSYRVVGMSGTPYS
;
A
#
# COMPACT_ATOMS: atom_id res chain seq x y z
N MET A 1 10.01 -46.57 23.57
CA MET A 1 9.06 -46.82 24.67
C MET A 1 8.00 -45.74 24.59
N LYS A 2 6.90 -46.25 24.03
CA LYS A 2 5.50 -46.03 24.47
C LYS A 2 4.94 -44.65 24.17
N GLU A 3 4.16 -44.62 23.11
CA GLU A 3 2.69 -44.70 23.03
C GLU A 3 2.04 -43.38 23.35
N SER A 4 1.34 -42.88 22.35
CA SER A 4 -0.12 -42.93 22.18
C SER A 4 -0.46 -42.13 20.93
N LEU A 5 -0.74 -42.61 19.82
CA LEU A 5 -1.84 -43.35 19.19
C LEU A 5 -3.23 -42.86 19.63
N LEU A 6 -3.93 -42.36 18.61
CA LEU A 6 -5.37 -42.39 18.38
C LEU A 6 -6.30 -41.64 19.33
N LYS A 7 -6.97 -40.65 18.78
CA LYS A 7 -8.45 -40.56 18.89
C LYS A 7 -9.03 -39.88 17.64
N ASN A 8 -9.28 -40.66 16.62
CA ASN A 8 -10.30 -40.38 15.63
C ASN A 8 -11.66 -40.52 16.33
N VAL A 9 -12.43 -39.46 16.41
CA VAL A 9 -13.84 -39.51 16.74
C VAL A 9 -14.63 -39.23 15.47
N VAL A 10 -15.14 -40.34 14.91
CA VAL A 10 -16.16 -40.35 13.88
C VAL A 10 -17.47 -39.96 14.55
N VAL A 11 -18.02 -38.78 14.19
CA VAL A 11 -19.40 -38.43 14.54
C VAL A 11 -20.27 -38.82 13.35
N ALA A 12 -20.99 -39.90 13.55
CA ALA A 12 -22.01 -40.37 12.62
C ALA A 12 -23.21 -39.43 12.63
N ALA A 13 -23.59 -38.99 11.43
CA ALA A 13 -24.82 -38.22 11.21
C ALA A 13 -26.04 -39.14 11.31
N THR A 14 -26.89 -38.90 12.28
CA THR A 14 -28.24 -39.50 12.32
C THR A 14 -29.20 -38.55 11.58
N CYS A 15 -29.61 -38.97 10.38
CA CYS A 15 -30.78 -38.41 9.66
C CYS A 15 -32.05 -38.81 10.37
N ALA A 16 -32.71 -37.87 11.04
CA ALA A 16 -34.10 -38.00 11.45
C ALA A 16 -35.01 -37.44 10.34
N VAL A 17 -35.66 -38.34 9.64
CA VAL A 17 -36.73 -38.03 8.67
C VAL A 17 -37.98 -37.73 9.47
N ILE A 18 -38.37 -36.48 9.53
CA ILE A 18 -39.70 -36.08 10.04
C ILE A 18 -40.59 -35.86 8.83
N ALA A 19 -41.42 -36.87 8.55
CA ALA A 19 -42.55 -36.76 7.61
C ALA A 19 -43.67 -35.94 8.28
N LEU A 20 -43.78 -34.68 7.92
CA LEU A 20 -44.98 -33.88 8.23
C LEU A 20 -45.91 -33.90 7.03
N ALA A 21 -47.05 -34.53 7.23
CA ALA A 21 -48.17 -34.53 6.31
C ALA A 21 -48.69 -33.11 6.07
N VAL A 22 -48.46 -32.59 4.87
CA VAL A 22 -49.03 -31.30 4.45
C VAL A 22 -50.35 -31.62 3.73
N SER A 23 -51.42 -31.09 4.32
CA SER A 23 -52.78 -31.15 3.80
C SER A 23 -52.94 -30.46 2.45
N PRO A 24 -53.63 -30.99 1.46
CA PRO A 24 -53.71 -30.45 0.09
C PRO A 24 -54.68 -29.25 -0.08
N ALA A 25 -55.00 -28.50 0.97
CA ALA A 25 -55.96 -27.41 0.91
C ALA A 25 -55.38 -25.99 0.86
N ALA A 26 -54.06 -25.82 0.71
CA ALA A 26 -53.41 -24.50 0.66
C ALA A 26 -52.71 -24.20 -0.70
N PHE A 27 -53.21 -24.78 -1.78
CA PHE A 27 -52.60 -24.63 -3.11
C PHE A 27 -53.41 -23.72 -4.05
N MET A 28 -54.08 -22.72 -3.53
CA MET A 28 -54.77 -21.68 -4.32
C MET A 28 -54.48 -20.34 -3.65
N ASP A 29 -53.46 -19.66 -4.09
CA ASP A 29 -53.28 -18.21 -4.15
C ASP A 29 -51.79 -17.82 -4.13
N LEU A 30 -51.00 -18.32 -5.09
CA LEU A 30 -49.66 -17.77 -5.31
C LEU A 30 -49.43 -17.54 -6.82
N GLN A 31 -50.35 -16.79 -7.45
CA GLN A 31 -50.20 -16.37 -8.84
C GLN A 31 -50.37 -14.85 -9.02
N ALA A 32 -49.93 -14.06 -8.04
CA ALA A 32 -49.87 -12.61 -8.21
C ALA A 32 -48.56 -12.10 -7.70
N GLY A 33 -47.62 -11.83 -8.60
CA GLY A 33 -46.46 -11.02 -8.24
C GLY A 33 -45.10 -11.55 -8.65
N LEU A 34 -44.99 -12.37 -9.72
CA LEU A 34 -43.69 -12.53 -10.35
C LEU A 34 -43.41 -11.24 -11.18
N VAL A 35 -42.95 -10.18 -10.48
CA VAL A 35 -42.33 -9.05 -11.14
C VAL A 35 -41.04 -9.60 -11.77
N LEU A 36 -41.12 -9.90 -13.06
CA LEU A 36 -39.88 -10.10 -13.86
C LEU A 36 -39.07 -8.81 -13.74
N MET A 37 -38.10 -8.80 -12.84
CA MET A 37 -37.04 -7.79 -12.91
C MET A 37 -36.33 -8.04 -14.24
N PRO A 38 -36.24 -7.05 -15.13
CA PRO A 38 -35.46 -7.19 -16.32
C PRO A 38 -34.01 -7.50 -15.93
N LEU A 39 -33.47 -8.55 -16.48
CA LEU A 39 -32.03 -8.81 -16.38
C LEU A 39 -31.30 -7.57 -16.93
N PRO A 40 -30.28 -7.07 -16.20
CA PRO A 40 -29.48 -5.95 -16.71
C PRO A 40 -28.95 -6.35 -18.10
N THR A 41 -29.26 -5.53 -19.07
CA THR A 41 -28.72 -5.69 -20.42
C THR A 41 -27.24 -5.36 -20.39
N ALA A 42 -26.47 -5.87 -21.34
CA ALA A 42 -25.01 -5.64 -21.44
C ALA A 42 -24.62 -4.15 -21.53
N SER A 43 -25.60 -3.27 -21.77
CA SER A 43 -25.45 -1.81 -21.73
C SER A 43 -25.48 -1.21 -20.33
N ASP A 44 -25.99 -1.94 -19.32
CA ASP A 44 -26.03 -1.46 -17.94
C ASP A 44 -24.74 -1.81 -17.17
N LEU A 45 -23.80 -2.50 -17.83
CA LEU A 45 -22.46 -2.82 -17.34
C LEU A 45 -21.39 -1.88 -17.93
N GLU A 46 -21.78 -0.70 -18.43
CA GLU A 46 -20.84 0.39 -18.50
C GLU A 46 -20.47 0.77 -17.06
N ILE A 47 -19.58 -0.04 -16.47
CA ILE A 47 -18.66 0.44 -15.48
C ILE A 47 -17.97 1.59 -16.22
N GLU A 48 -18.45 2.83 -15.98
CA GLU A 48 -17.65 3.99 -16.22
C GLU A 48 -16.29 3.71 -15.54
N HIS A 49 -15.38 3.15 -16.31
CA HIS A 49 -14.00 3.46 -16.12
C HIS A 49 -13.93 4.97 -16.34
N LYS A 50 -14.32 5.70 -15.31
CA LYS A 50 -13.86 7.05 -15.12
C LYS A 50 -12.35 6.90 -15.10
N VAL A 51 -11.75 6.92 -16.30
CA VAL A 51 -10.38 7.32 -16.46
C VAL A 51 -10.40 8.71 -15.86
N VAL A 52 -10.10 8.74 -14.54
CA VAL A 52 -9.65 9.95 -13.89
C VAL A 52 -8.34 10.22 -14.60
N SER A 53 -8.46 10.90 -15.71
CA SER A 53 -7.40 11.66 -16.34
C SER A 53 -7.17 12.85 -15.41
N SER A 54 -6.77 12.55 -14.17
CA SER A 54 -6.03 13.49 -13.39
C SER A 54 -4.67 13.54 -14.08
N SER A 55 -4.31 14.70 -14.52
CA SER A 55 -2.95 15.10 -14.86
C SER A 55 -2.12 15.08 -13.56
N ASP A 56 -1.97 13.90 -12.97
CA ASP A 56 -1.17 13.66 -11.78
C ASP A 56 0.26 13.33 -12.24
N ASP A 57 0.83 14.21 -13.08
CA ASP A 57 2.27 14.21 -13.26
C ASP A 57 2.90 14.45 -11.90
N PRO A 58 3.86 13.61 -11.48
CA PRO A 58 4.46 13.73 -10.16
C PRO A 58 5.11 15.10 -9.99
N VAL A 59 4.74 15.79 -8.92
CA VAL A 59 5.32 17.10 -8.60
C VAL A 59 6.74 16.93 -8.08
N GLU A 60 7.69 17.64 -8.66
CA GLU A 60 9.08 17.62 -8.18
C GLU A 60 9.18 18.23 -6.79
N LEU A 61 9.68 17.46 -5.83
CA LEU A 61 9.80 17.82 -4.44
C LEU A 61 11.29 17.84 -4.02
N SER A 62 11.76 19.02 -3.67
CA SER A 62 13.14 19.22 -3.22
C SER A 62 13.33 18.86 -1.74
N TRP A 63 14.55 18.50 -1.37
CA TRP A 63 14.95 18.30 0.03
C TRP A 63 14.76 19.53 0.91
N ARG A 64 14.86 20.71 0.31
CA ARG A 64 14.57 21.98 1.02
C ARG A 64 13.10 22.09 1.39
N ALA A 65 12.20 21.64 0.54
CA ALA A 65 10.77 21.62 0.84
C ALA A 65 10.44 20.59 1.92
N LEU A 66 11.08 19.43 1.90
CA LEU A 66 10.95 18.43 2.98
C LEU A 66 11.48 18.95 4.31
N ALA A 67 12.58 19.72 4.31
CA ALA A 67 13.14 20.35 5.52
C ALA A 67 12.18 21.34 6.19
N ALA A 68 11.13 21.80 5.51
CA ALA A 68 10.13 22.72 6.06
C ALA A 68 9.15 22.07 7.05
N LEU A 69 9.22 20.74 7.24
CA LEU A 69 8.53 20.06 8.33
C LEU A 69 9.30 20.21 9.63
N ASP A 70 8.68 20.76 10.66
CA ASP A 70 9.16 20.60 12.02
C ASP A 70 8.74 19.23 12.54
N TYR A 71 9.68 18.27 12.56
CA TYR A 71 9.43 16.88 12.96
C TYR A 71 9.15 16.71 14.46
N ARG A 72 9.25 17.76 15.28
CA ARG A 72 8.91 17.74 16.71
C ARG A 72 7.48 18.17 16.96
N THR A 73 7.00 19.17 16.22
CA THR A 73 5.67 19.74 16.39
C THR A 73 4.67 19.25 15.33
N GLY A 74 5.19 18.73 14.21
CA GLY A 74 4.37 18.36 13.04
C GLY A 74 3.95 19.56 12.20
N GLU A 75 4.43 20.78 12.53
CA GLU A 75 4.17 21.97 11.74
C GLU A 75 4.87 21.88 10.38
N MET A 76 4.17 22.23 9.32
CA MET A 76 4.70 22.20 7.95
C MET A 76 4.15 23.37 7.13
N SER A 77 4.86 23.71 6.05
CA SER A 77 4.38 24.72 5.11
C SER A 77 3.11 24.27 4.40
N ASP A 78 2.27 25.22 3.98
CA ASP A 78 1.05 24.93 3.22
C ASP A 78 1.38 24.19 1.91
N GLN A 79 2.46 24.59 1.24
CA GLN A 79 2.94 23.93 0.03
C GLN A 79 3.25 22.44 0.25
N LEU A 80 3.90 22.08 1.36
CA LEU A 80 4.19 20.68 1.69
C LEU A 80 2.92 19.93 2.06
N ARG A 81 2.02 20.58 2.81
CA ARG A 81 0.73 20.00 3.19
C ARG A 81 -0.13 19.63 1.98
N ASP A 82 -0.12 20.47 0.95
CA ASP A 82 -0.86 20.24 -0.29
C ASP A 82 -0.33 19.05 -1.10
N LEU A 83 0.91 18.61 -0.87
CA LEU A 83 1.53 17.47 -1.54
C LEU A 83 1.34 16.15 -0.81
N VAL A 84 0.88 16.17 0.44
CA VAL A 84 0.59 14.94 1.19
C VAL A 84 -0.56 14.17 0.52
N GLY A 85 -0.34 12.90 0.27
CA GLY A 85 -1.30 12.03 -0.44
C GLY A 85 -1.27 12.17 -1.96
N LYS A 86 -0.36 12.98 -2.52
CA LYS A 86 -0.23 13.17 -3.96
C LYS A 86 1.03 12.51 -4.53
N PRO A 87 1.06 12.25 -5.85
CA PRO A 87 2.26 11.79 -6.54
C PRO A 87 3.35 12.87 -6.50
N VAL A 88 4.53 12.49 -6.04
CA VAL A 88 5.71 13.35 -6.00
C VAL A 88 6.90 12.65 -6.66
N LYS A 89 7.89 13.44 -7.06
CA LYS A 89 9.15 13.00 -7.61
C LYS A 89 10.29 13.61 -6.81
N ILE A 90 11.07 12.77 -6.15
CA ILE A 90 12.13 13.18 -5.22
C ILE A 90 13.47 12.67 -5.72
N PRO A 91 14.48 13.54 -5.90
CA PRO A 91 15.82 13.09 -6.25
C PRO A 91 16.58 12.67 -4.99
N GLY A 92 17.34 11.57 -5.03
CA GLY A 92 18.13 11.17 -3.86
C GLY A 92 18.95 9.92 -4.08
N PHE A 93 19.62 9.49 -3.03
CA PHE A 93 20.46 8.29 -3.01
C PHE A 93 19.73 7.19 -2.23
N THR A 94 19.78 5.97 -2.72
CA THR A 94 19.16 4.82 -2.09
C THR A 94 20.08 4.22 -1.02
N VAL A 95 19.51 3.95 0.17
CA VAL A 95 20.21 3.24 1.25
C VAL A 95 19.40 1.99 1.58
N PRO A 96 19.92 0.79 1.29
CA PRO A 96 19.23 -0.45 1.59
C PRO A 96 19.10 -0.65 3.10
N LEU A 97 17.99 -1.21 3.55
CA LEU A 97 17.78 -1.59 4.95
C LEU A 97 18.39 -2.97 5.27
N GLU A 98 18.67 -3.75 4.24
CA GLU A 98 19.34 -5.05 4.33
C GLU A 98 20.75 -4.92 3.73
N ASP A 99 21.75 -5.47 4.41
CA ASP A 99 23.13 -5.41 3.96
C ASP A 99 23.31 -6.08 2.57
N PHE A 100 24.08 -5.43 1.70
CA PHE A 100 24.45 -5.93 0.36
C PHE A 100 23.28 -6.17 -0.61
N ALA A 101 22.09 -5.64 -0.34
CA ALA A 101 20.97 -5.74 -1.27
C ALA A 101 21.27 -4.92 -2.54
N SER A 102 21.25 -5.57 -3.72
CA SER A 102 21.36 -4.89 -5.02
C SER A 102 20.03 -4.34 -5.53
N ALA A 103 18.91 -4.80 -4.95
CA ALA A 103 17.57 -4.31 -5.21
C ALA A 103 16.69 -4.58 -3.99
N ALA A 104 15.81 -3.64 -3.62
CA ALA A 104 14.98 -3.73 -2.44
C ALA A 104 13.54 -3.27 -2.70
N THR A 105 12.61 -3.80 -1.91
CA THR A 105 11.22 -3.34 -1.85
C THR A 105 11.05 -2.24 -0.80
N GLU A 106 11.95 -2.19 0.19
CA GLU A 106 11.96 -1.20 1.26
C GLU A 106 13.38 -0.66 1.45
N PHE A 107 13.53 0.66 1.52
CA PHE A 107 14.83 1.33 1.63
C PHE A 107 14.64 2.77 2.14
N LEU A 108 15.74 3.45 2.46
CA LEU A 108 15.74 4.88 2.70
C LEU A 108 16.20 5.64 1.45
N LEU A 109 15.57 6.79 1.21
CA LEU A 109 16.06 7.80 0.27
C LEU A 109 16.65 8.96 1.08
N VAL A 110 17.85 9.40 0.69
CA VAL A 110 18.63 10.41 1.41
C VAL A 110 19.16 11.49 0.46
N PRO A 111 19.46 12.72 0.95
CA PRO A 111 19.83 13.87 0.11
C PRO A 111 21.24 13.82 -0.45
N PHE A 112 22.15 13.04 0.13
CA PHE A 112 23.55 12.99 -0.30
C PHE A 112 24.13 11.58 -0.14
N VAL A 113 25.13 11.28 -0.95
CA VAL A 113 25.83 9.99 -0.94
C VAL A 113 26.50 9.72 0.41
N GLY A 114 26.40 8.48 0.89
CA GLY A 114 27.02 8.05 2.15
C GLY A 114 26.29 8.47 3.42
N ALA A 115 25.18 9.17 3.33
CA ALA A 115 24.31 9.42 4.48
C ALA A 115 23.88 8.08 5.12
N CYS A 116 23.78 8.04 6.45
CA CYS A 116 23.44 6.86 7.25
C CYS A 116 24.49 5.73 7.28
N VAL A 117 25.35 5.62 6.29
CA VAL A 117 26.36 4.53 6.18
C VAL A 117 27.74 5.00 6.66
N HIS A 118 28.19 6.16 6.19
CA HIS A 118 29.52 6.71 6.48
C HIS A 118 29.50 7.97 7.35
N THR A 119 28.34 8.56 7.53
CA THR A 119 28.09 9.76 8.34
C THR A 119 26.89 9.52 9.24
N PRO A 120 26.77 10.29 10.36
CA PRO A 120 25.54 10.22 11.16
C PRO A 120 24.30 10.44 10.29
N PRO A 121 23.18 9.80 10.62
CA PRO A 121 21.96 9.95 9.84
C PRO A 121 21.51 11.41 9.83
N PRO A 122 20.95 11.88 8.71
CA PRO A 122 20.29 13.17 8.64
C PRO A 122 19.12 13.26 9.65
N PRO A 123 18.63 14.48 9.95
CA PRO A 123 17.45 14.61 10.80
C PRO A 123 16.22 13.95 10.15
N PRO A 124 15.19 13.58 10.92
CA PRO A 124 14.02 12.85 10.43
C PRO A 124 13.31 13.45 9.22
N ASN A 125 13.28 14.78 9.10
CA ASN A 125 12.72 15.51 7.95
C ASN A 125 13.64 15.56 6.72
N GLN A 126 14.77 14.88 6.76
CA GLN A 126 15.72 14.68 5.66
C GLN A 126 15.94 13.18 5.38
N LEU A 127 15.06 12.34 5.89
CA LEU A 127 15.00 10.90 5.60
C LEU A 127 13.61 10.59 5.04
N VAL A 128 13.56 9.82 3.98
CA VAL A 128 12.32 9.32 3.40
C VAL A 128 12.37 7.79 3.42
N TYR A 129 11.47 7.19 4.18
CA TYR A 129 11.26 5.74 4.15
C TYR A 129 10.44 5.39 2.91
N VAL A 130 10.95 4.52 2.08
CA VAL A 130 10.32 4.09 0.84
C VAL A 130 9.88 2.65 0.96
N LYS A 131 8.61 2.41 0.65
CA LYS A 131 8.06 1.09 0.42
C LYS A 131 7.51 1.03 -1.00
N MET A 132 8.12 0.19 -1.83
CA MET A 132 7.67 0.04 -3.22
C MET A 132 6.31 -0.64 -3.28
N ASP A 133 5.45 -0.15 -4.15
CA ASP A 133 4.11 -0.68 -4.36
C ASP A 133 4.14 -2.03 -5.09
N GLU A 134 3.15 -2.87 -4.83
CA GLU A 134 2.95 -4.18 -5.49
C GLU A 134 4.19 -5.10 -5.52
N GLY A 135 5.09 -4.97 -4.53
CA GLY A 135 6.30 -5.77 -4.47
C GLY A 135 7.35 -5.44 -5.54
N ARG A 136 7.21 -4.30 -6.22
CA ARG A 136 8.23 -3.75 -7.11
C ARG A 136 9.54 -3.57 -6.35
N ARG A 137 10.63 -3.58 -7.08
CA ARG A 137 11.96 -3.41 -6.48
C ARG A 137 12.68 -2.26 -7.14
N ALA A 138 13.31 -1.42 -6.34
CA ALA A 138 14.22 -0.39 -6.83
C ALA A 138 15.66 -0.90 -6.77
N MET A 139 16.49 -0.43 -7.69
CA MET A 139 17.93 -0.72 -7.68
C MET A 139 18.61 0.04 -6.56
N MET A 140 19.50 -0.64 -5.83
CA MET A 140 20.27 -0.11 -4.72
C MET A 140 21.71 0.14 -5.17
N ASP A 141 21.94 1.26 -5.82
CA ASP A 141 23.31 1.64 -6.21
C ASP A 141 24.00 2.42 -5.07
N GLY A 142 23.29 3.34 -4.43
CA GLY A 142 23.81 4.15 -3.32
C GLY A 142 24.81 5.24 -3.72
N TRP A 143 25.44 5.13 -4.88
CA TRP A 143 26.43 6.08 -5.39
C TRP A 143 25.88 7.03 -6.45
N ASN A 144 24.95 6.56 -7.26
CA ASN A 144 24.27 7.37 -8.27
C ASN A 144 22.90 7.78 -7.76
N PRO A 145 22.51 9.06 -7.93
CA PRO A 145 21.19 9.51 -7.52
C PRO A 145 20.12 8.95 -8.43
N VAL A 146 18.94 8.78 -7.86
CA VAL A 146 17.74 8.33 -8.57
C VAL A 146 16.62 9.35 -8.42
N TRP A 147 15.70 9.36 -9.37
CA TRP A 147 14.39 9.93 -9.20
C TRP A 147 13.47 8.87 -8.62
N LEU A 148 12.96 9.12 -7.44
CA LEU A 148 11.90 8.30 -6.84
C LEU A 148 10.55 8.95 -7.11
N GLU A 149 9.64 8.23 -7.72
CA GLU A 149 8.24 8.65 -7.90
C GLU A 149 7.35 7.80 -7.01
N GLY A 150 6.39 8.44 -6.34
CA GLY A 150 5.47 7.75 -5.44
C GLY A 150 4.55 8.70 -4.71
N ILE A 151 3.67 8.14 -3.87
CA ILE A 151 2.73 8.90 -3.04
C ILE A 151 3.39 9.29 -1.74
N LEU A 152 3.40 10.60 -1.43
CA LEU A 152 3.99 11.15 -0.21
C LEU A 152 3.05 11.02 0.98
N HIS A 153 3.57 10.53 2.10
CA HIS A 153 2.91 10.54 3.40
C HIS A 153 3.81 11.19 4.45
N VAL A 154 3.23 11.97 5.35
CA VAL A 154 3.91 12.43 6.56
C VAL A 154 3.58 11.44 7.66
N GLU A 155 4.55 10.62 8.01
CA GLU A 155 4.40 9.52 8.95
C GLU A 155 5.77 9.18 9.54
N ASP A 156 5.84 9.06 10.86
CA ASP A 156 7.07 8.67 11.52
C ASP A 156 7.30 7.16 11.36
N VAL A 157 8.42 6.82 10.74
CA VAL A 157 8.83 5.42 10.52
C VAL A 157 10.21 5.21 11.13
N ASN A 158 10.35 4.20 11.97
CA ASN A 158 11.63 3.82 12.55
C ASN A 158 12.33 2.77 11.67
N SER A 159 13.61 2.99 11.43
CA SER A 159 14.49 2.07 10.72
C SER A 159 15.76 1.77 11.51
N VAL A 160 16.59 0.88 11.02
CA VAL A 160 17.92 0.57 11.60
C VAL A 160 18.87 1.78 11.58
N TYR A 161 18.61 2.78 10.75
CA TYR A 161 19.41 3.99 10.61
C TYR A 161 18.80 5.22 11.32
N GLY A 162 17.65 5.05 11.99
CA GLY A 162 16.96 6.12 12.70
C GLY A 162 15.52 6.32 12.24
N SER A 163 14.91 7.41 12.74
CA SER A 163 13.52 7.77 12.43
C SER A 163 13.46 8.65 11.19
N SER A 164 12.49 8.37 10.33
CA SER A 164 12.09 9.18 9.18
C SER A 164 10.73 9.81 9.46
N SER A 165 10.50 11.06 9.08
CA SER A 165 9.19 11.72 9.19
C SER A 165 8.35 11.59 7.92
N TYR A 166 8.87 10.92 6.92
CA TYR A 166 8.19 10.69 5.64
C TYR A 166 8.18 9.23 5.26
N ARG A 167 7.04 8.81 4.71
CA ARG A 167 6.92 7.56 3.98
C ARG A 167 6.46 7.84 2.56
N VAL A 168 7.09 7.19 1.60
CA VAL A 168 6.66 7.19 0.20
C VAL A 168 6.26 5.78 -0.21
N VAL A 169 5.06 5.64 -0.77
CA VAL A 169 4.66 4.43 -1.50
C VAL A 169 5.22 4.58 -2.91
N GLY A 170 6.38 3.92 -3.16
CA GLY A 170 7.16 4.09 -4.38
C GLY A 170 6.53 3.39 -5.57
N MET A 171 6.33 4.10 -6.67
CA MET A 171 5.81 3.59 -7.93
C MET A 171 6.93 3.28 -8.92
N SER A 172 7.96 4.12 -8.97
CA SER A 172 9.13 3.95 -9.83
C SER A 172 10.40 4.54 -9.23
N GLY A 173 11.55 3.99 -9.64
CA GLY A 173 12.88 4.53 -9.35
C GLY A 173 13.69 4.54 -10.63
N THR A 174 14.02 5.73 -11.14
CA THR A 174 14.76 5.90 -12.40
C THR A 174 16.08 6.63 -12.17
N PRO A 175 17.15 6.38 -12.96
CA PRO A 175 18.38 7.13 -12.84
C PRO A 175 18.15 8.63 -12.96
N TYR A 176 18.87 9.40 -12.15
CA TYR A 176 18.89 10.86 -12.24
C TYR A 176 19.77 11.28 -13.42
N SER A 177 19.19 11.83 -14.45
CA SER A 177 19.86 12.29 -15.68
C SER A 177 19.69 13.78 -15.87
#